data_89fb53a27dfb7d824778fd5b4c969850
#
_entry.id   89fb53a27dfb7d824778fd5b4c969850
#
_cell.length_a   1.000
_cell.length_b   1.000
_cell.length_c   1.000
_cell.angle_alpha   90.00
_cell.angle_beta   90.00
_cell.angle_gamma   90.00
#
_symmetry.space_group_name_H-M   'P 1'
#
loop_
_entity.id
_entity.type
_entity.pdbx_description
1 polymer ?
#
loop_
_entity_poly.entity_id
_entity_poly.type
_entity_poly.pdbx_seq_one_letter_code
_entity_poly.pdbx_strand_id
1 'polypeptide(L)'
;MPQFVILSNLTAKGLAEIKGGPARYAAVVKGIEAVGGKVLSFHATMGAYDYVLVAEGPSDEFAALMSMSTAAQGYVTTQTMRAFTPEEFAGLVSQLP
;
A
#
# COMPACT_ATOMS: atom_id res chain seq x y z
N MET A 1 -9.38 6.55 -10.24
CA MET A 1 -9.09 5.18 -9.80
C MET A 1 -9.23 5.06 -8.30
N PRO A 2 -9.69 3.93 -7.78
CA PRO A 2 -9.73 3.72 -6.33
C PRO A 2 -8.37 3.92 -5.68
N GLN A 3 -8.37 4.49 -4.47
CA GLN A 3 -7.17 4.66 -3.68
C GLN A 3 -7.12 3.66 -2.52
N PHE A 4 -5.91 3.36 -2.09
CA PHE A 4 -5.66 2.42 -0.99
C PHE A 4 -4.55 2.96 -0.11
N VAL A 5 -4.73 2.78 1.21
CA VAL A 5 -3.67 3.03 2.19
C VAL A 5 -3.16 1.67 2.66
N ILE A 6 -1.88 1.44 2.52
CA ILE A 6 -1.24 0.20 2.92
C ILE A 6 -0.30 0.49 4.09
N LEU A 7 -0.60 -0.09 5.24
CA LEU A 7 0.23 -0.04 6.43
C LEU A 7 1.02 -1.33 6.51
N SER A 8 2.33 -1.23 6.75
CA SER A 8 3.20 -2.41 6.74
C SER A 8 4.09 -2.44 7.96
N ASN A 9 4.35 -3.64 8.43
CA ASN A 9 5.35 -3.91 9.46
C ASN A 9 6.39 -4.86 8.91
N LEU A 10 7.66 -4.60 9.23
CA LEU A 10 8.76 -5.50 8.91
C LEU A 10 8.64 -6.79 9.71
N THR A 11 8.88 -7.91 9.06
CA THR A 11 9.06 -9.21 9.72
C THR A 11 10.49 -9.31 10.25
N ALA A 12 10.81 -10.39 10.98
CA ALA A 12 12.18 -10.66 11.41
C ALA A 12 13.12 -10.70 10.20
N LYS A 13 12.69 -11.33 9.09
CA LYS A 13 13.45 -11.38 7.84
C LYS A 13 13.63 -9.98 7.25
N GLY A 14 12.60 -9.17 7.25
CA GLY A 14 12.65 -7.79 6.76
C GLY A 14 13.60 -6.93 7.56
N LEU A 15 13.61 -7.08 8.88
CA LEU A 15 14.53 -6.37 9.77
C LEU A 15 15.98 -6.80 9.52
N ALA A 16 16.23 -8.11 9.38
CA ALA A 16 17.58 -8.63 9.13
C ALA A 16 18.12 -8.14 7.78
N GLU A 17 17.26 -7.92 6.80
CA GLU A 17 17.63 -7.53 5.44
C GLU A 17 17.14 -6.11 5.10
N ILE A 18 17.08 -5.24 6.10
CA ILE A 18 16.52 -3.88 5.94
C ILE A 18 17.30 -3.04 4.94
N LYS A 19 18.58 -3.30 4.77
CA LYS A 19 19.40 -2.57 3.80
C LYS A 19 18.93 -2.75 2.36
N GLY A 20 18.23 -3.84 2.07
CA GLY A 20 17.59 -4.07 0.77
C GLY A 20 16.22 -3.38 0.62
N GLY A 21 15.75 -2.68 1.66
CA GLY A 21 14.44 -2.03 1.66
C GLY A 21 14.20 -1.08 0.50
N PRO A 22 15.12 -0.13 0.24
CA PRO A 22 14.93 0.79 -0.89
C PRO A 22 14.78 0.10 -2.24
N ALA A 23 15.55 -0.96 -2.51
CA ALA A 23 15.44 -1.72 -3.75
C ALA A 23 14.11 -2.48 -3.82
N ARG A 24 13.64 -3.04 -2.71
CA ARG A 24 12.35 -3.71 -2.65
C ARG A 24 11.21 -2.73 -2.88
N TYR A 25 11.30 -1.53 -2.32
CA TYR A 25 10.32 -0.47 -2.57
C TYR A 25 10.28 -0.10 -4.06
N ALA A 26 11.43 0.07 -4.69
CA ALA A 26 11.49 0.37 -6.13
C ALA A 26 10.81 -0.73 -6.96
N ALA A 27 10.97 -2.00 -6.57
CA ALA A 27 10.31 -3.11 -7.24
C ALA A 27 8.78 -3.07 -7.06
N VAL A 28 8.31 -2.69 -5.87
CA VAL A 28 6.88 -2.50 -5.60
C VAL A 28 6.30 -1.41 -6.49
N VAL A 29 6.98 -0.28 -6.62
CA VAL A 29 6.54 0.83 -7.49
C VAL A 29 6.40 0.34 -8.93
N LYS A 30 7.40 -0.38 -9.44
CA LYS A 30 7.36 -0.93 -10.80
C LYS A 30 6.20 -1.90 -10.99
N GLY A 31 5.96 -2.76 -10.01
CA GLY A 31 4.86 -3.72 -10.06
C GLY A 31 3.50 -3.03 -10.11
N ILE A 32 3.32 -1.99 -9.32
CA ILE A 32 2.09 -1.19 -9.30
C ILE A 32 1.88 -0.49 -10.64
N GLU A 33 2.92 0.14 -11.17
CA GLU A 33 2.85 0.85 -12.46
C GLU A 33 2.60 -0.09 -13.62
N ALA A 34 3.18 -1.30 -13.58
CA ALA A 34 3.01 -2.30 -14.64
C ALA A 34 1.56 -2.73 -14.85
N VAL A 35 0.73 -2.65 -13.83
CA VAL A 35 -0.69 -3.01 -13.90
C VAL A 35 -1.62 -1.79 -13.91
N GLY A 36 -1.08 -0.63 -14.22
CA GLY A 36 -1.86 0.60 -14.42
C GLY A 36 -2.12 1.40 -13.15
N GLY A 37 -1.46 1.06 -12.04
CA GLY A 37 -1.57 1.81 -10.81
C GLY A 37 -0.51 2.88 -10.69
N LYS A 38 -0.55 3.60 -9.57
CA LYS A 38 0.40 4.68 -9.26
C LYS A 38 0.60 4.77 -7.76
N VAL A 39 1.84 4.91 -7.32
CA VAL A 39 2.15 5.25 -5.92
C VAL A 39 2.00 6.76 -5.76
N LEU A 40 1.16 7.18 -4.83
CA LEU A 40 0.90 8.59 -4.55
C LEU A 40 1.82 9.12 -3.47
N SER A 41 2.13 8.30 -2.47
CA SER A 41 3.08 8.67 -1.41
C SER A 41 3.61 7.41 -0.72
N PHE A 42 4.79 7.54 -0.14
CA PHE A 42 5.40 6.49 0.67
C PHE A 42 6.23 7.14 1.78
N HIS A 43 6.11 6.60 2.99
CA HIS A 43 6.90 7.05 4.13
C HIS A 43 7.30 5.85 4.98
N ALA A 44 8.56 5.85 5.43
CA ALA A 44 8.97 5.02 6.55
C ALA A 44 8.61 5.78 7.83
N THR A 45 8.06 5.09 8.81
CA THR A 45 7.52 5.71 10.02
C THR A 45 8.07 5.07 11.28
N MET A 46 7.94 5.77 12.38
CA MET A 46 8.14 5.25 13.72
C MET A 46 6.79 4.91 14.32
N GLY A 47 6.76 4.00 15.29
CA GLY A 47 5.54 3.66 16.01
C GLY A 47 4.97 2.32 15.61
N ALA A 48 3.65 2.23 15.55
CA ALA A 48 2.94 0.97 15.35
C ALA A 48 3.18 0.35 13.97
N TYR A 49 3.50 1.16 12.97
CA TYR A 49 3.77 0.70 11.61
C TYR A 49 5.11 1.22 11.12
N ASP A 50 5.78 0.44 10.29
CA ASP A 50 7.09 0.79 9.75
C ASP A 50 6.99 1.55 8.44
N TYR A 51 5.95 1.26 7.63
CA TYR A 51 5.74 1.93 6.34
C TYR A 51 4.28 2.30 6.16
N VAL A 52 4.07 3.45 5.52
CA VAL A 52 2.75 3.89 5.06
C VAL A 52 2.86 4.21 3.57
N LEU A 53 2.09 3.52 2.76
CA LEU A 53 2.05 3.72 1.32
C LEU A 53 0.62 4.06 0.90
N VAL A 54 0.48 5.08 0.07
CA VAL A 54 -0.79 5.42 -0.55
C VAL A 54 -0.64 5.21 -2.05
N ALA A 55 -1.54 4.43 -2.62
CA ALA A 55 -1.52 4.11 -4.04
C ALA A 55 -2.92 4.17 -4.62
N GLU A 56 -2.99 4.31 -5.94
CA GLU A 56 -4.23 4.11 -6.67
C GLU A 56 -4.05 2.99 -7.68
N GLY A 57 -5.14 2.29 -7.97
CA GLY A 57 -5.12 1.18 -8.90
C GLY A 57 -6.51 0.90 -9.45
N PRO A 58 -6.60 -0.01 -10.44
CA PRO A 58 -7.84 -0.19 -11.19
C PRO A 58 -9.00 -0.81 -10.38
N SER A 59 -8.72 -1.56 -9.31
CA SER A 59 -9.78 -2.30 -8.60
C SER A 59 -9.33 -2.75 -7.22
N ASP A 60 -10.28 -3.24 -6.42
CA ASP A 60 -9.97 -3.86 -5.13
C ASP A 60 -9.15 -5.15 -5.31
N GLU A 61 -9.41 -5.91 -6.38
CA GLU A 61 -8.67 -7.12 -6.72
C GLU A 61 -7.21 -6.82 -6.98
N PHE A 62 -6.91 -5.70 -7.64
CA PHE A 62 -5.56 -5.22 -7.81
C PHE A 62 -4.87 -5.02 -6.46
N ALA A 63 -5.53 -4.35 -5.53
CA ALA A 63 -4.96 -4.09 -4.20
C ALA A 63 -4.72 -5.39 -3.44
N ALA A 64 -5.65 -6.34 -3.51
CA ALA A 64 -5.52 -7.64 -2.88
C ALA A 64 -4.33 -8.42 -3.45
N LEU A 65 -4.19 -8.45 -4.77
CA LEU A 65 -3.07 -9.13 -5.44
C LEU A 65 -1.73 -8.51 -5.05
N MET A 66 -1.64 -7.18 -5.04
CA MET A 66 -0.40 -6.50 -4.67
C MET A 66 -0.03 -6.77 -3.22
N SER A 67 -1.00 -6.77 -2.31
CA SER A 67 -0.79 -7.05 -0.89
C SER A 67 -0.32 -8.49 -0.67
N MET A 68 -0.97 -9.46 -1.30
CA MET A 68 -0.59 -10.88 -1.20
C MET A 68 0.79 -11.12 -1.81
N SER A 69 1.08 -10.53 -2.95
CA SER A 69 2.38 -10.67 -3.62
C SER A 69 3.51 -10.12 -2.76
N THR A 70 3.30 -8.97 -2.15
CA THR A 70 4.29 -8.34 -1.27
C THR A 70 4.50 -9.18 0.00
N ALA A 71 3.42 -9.61 0.64
CA ALA A 71 3.49 -10.42 1.85
C ALA A 71 4.14 -11.79 1.60
N ALA A 72 3.90 -12.38 0.42
CA ALA A 72 4.45 -13.69 0.05
C ALA A 72 5.98 -13.70 0.01
N GLN A 73 6.61 -12.55 -0.19
CA GLN A 73 8.08 -12.44 -0.15
C GLN A 73 8.65 -12.54 1.26
N GLY A 74 7.81 -12.35 2.29
CA GLY A 74 8.17 -12.59 3.68
C GLY A 74 8.88 -11.44 4.39
N TYR A 75 9.10 -10.29 3.74
CA TYR A 75 9.80 -9.15 4.35
C TYR A 75 8.87 -8.26 5.18
N VAL A 76 7.59 -8.22 4.85
CA VAL A 76 6.61 -7.37 5.52
C VAL A 76 5.28 -8.12 5.71
N THR A 77 4.53 -7.66 6.71
CA THR A 77 3.09 -7.91 6.80
C THR A 77 2.38 -6.64 6.38
N THR A 78 1.21 -6.75 5.78
CA THR A 78 0.48 -5.60 5.26
C THR A 78 -0.94 -5.54 5.80
N GLN A 79 -1.42 -4.31 5.95
CA GLN A 79 -2.83 -4.03 6.19
C GLN A 79 -3.27 -3.02 5.13
N THR A 80 -4.11 -3.45 4.22
CA THR A 80 -4.55 -2.65 3.09
C THR A 80 -5.98 -2.17 3.32
N MET A 81 -6.18 -0.87 3.20
CA MET A 81 -7.48 -0.25 3.40
C MET A 81 -7.92 0.48 2.14
N ARG A 82 -9.19 0.31 1.76
CA ARG A 82 -9.79 1.15 0.73
C ARG A 82 -9.90 2.56 1.29
N ALA A 83 -9.39 3.54 0.56
CA ALA A 83 -9.40 4.95 0.96
C ALA A 83 -10.29 5.76 0.03
N PHE A 84 -10.90 6.80 0.59
CA PHE A 84 -11.76 7.72 -0.13
C PHE A 84 -11.16 9.12 -0.05
N THR A 85 -11.13 9.82 -1.18
CA THR A 85 -10.71 11.23 -1.22
C THR A 85 -11.74 12.10 -0.48
N PRO A 86 -11.37 13.34 -0.12
CA PRO A 86 -12.36 14.26 0.46
C PRO A 86 -13.61 14.43 -0.40
N GLU A 87 -13.46 14.47 -1.72
CA GLU A 87 -14.57 14.59 -2.66
C GLU A 87 -15.46 13.34 -2.64
N GLU A 88 -14.85 12.17 -2.65
CA GLU A 88 -15.56 10.90 -2.55
C GLU A 88 -16.27 10.79 -1.21
N PHE A 89 -15.63 11.19 -0.12
CA PHE A 89 -16.21 11.21 1.21
C PHE A 89 -17.43 12.12 1.26
N ALA A 90 -17.34 13.32 0.72
CA ALA A 90 -18.46 14.25 0.64
C ALA A 90 -19.64 13.64 -0.15
N GLY A 91 -19.34 12.93 -1.25
CA GLY A 91 -20.34 12.24 -2.03
C GLY A 91 -21.06 11.14 -1.25
N LEU A 92 -20.32 10.38 -0.44
CA LEU A 92 -20.91 9.35 0.42
C LEU A 92 -21.81 9.98 1.47
N VAL A 93 -21.36 11.04 2.12
CA VAL A 93 -22.13 11.75 3.15
C VAL A 93 -23.43 12.29 2.58
N SER A 94 -23.40 12.80 1.34
CA SER A 94 -24.61 13.35 0.69
C SER A 94 -25.69 12.30 0.43
N GLN A 95 -25.35 11.01 0.46
CA GLN A 95 -26.30 9.91 0.26
C GLN A 95 -26.91 9.40 1.58
N LEU A 96 -26.45 9.90 2.71
CA LEU A 96 -27.01 9.51 4.00
C LEU A 96 -28.43 10.06 4.17
N PRO A 97 -29.34 9.29 4.81
CA PRO A 97 -30.70 9.74 5.05
C PRO A 97 -30.78 10.91 6.03
#